data_95f37f3910c5df1cdd741dbe7d1aff9d
#
_entry.id   95f37f3910c5df1cdd741dbe7d1aff9d
#
_cell.length_a   1.000
_cell.length_b   1.000
_cell.length_c   1.000
_cell.angle_alpha   90.00
_cell.angle_beta   90.00
_cell.angle_gamma   90.00
#
_symmetry.space_group_name_H-M   'P 1'
#
loop_
_entity.id
_entity.type
_entity.pdbx_description
1 polymer ?
#
loop_
_entity_poly.entity_id
_entity_poly.type
_entity_poly.pdbx_seq_one_letter_code
_entity_poly.pdbx_strand_id
1 'polypeptide(L)'
;DLLVVNKCDRDGADAAVRELHNMIATGGDREPGEWRPVVVRAIATAAGGIDELVEAIDKHRAWLLSSGEGERRRVRRAAQEIRSIALAMLSARVGLRADDPRLTELAAAVAAGTIDAYAAAVELID
;
A
#
# COMPACT_ATOMS: atom_id res chain seq x y z
N ASP A 1 -4.55 -8.04 6.57
CA ASP A 1 -3.94 -9.32 6.95
C ASP A 1 -4.07 -9.58 8.45
N LEU A 2 -3.18 -9.02 9.29
CA LEU A 2 -3.25 -9.03 10.75
C LEU A 2 -3.08 -7.60 11.26
N LEU A 3 -3.76 -7.24 12.30
CA LEU A 3 -3.65 -5.97 12.99
C LEU A 3 -3.20 -6.23 14.43
N VAL A 4 -2.12 -5.59 14.84
CA VAL A 4 -1.57 -5.78 16.19
C VAL A 4 -1.67 -4.47 16.96
N VAL A 5 -2.38 -4.48 18.06
CA VAL A 5 -2.37 -3.39 19.02
C VAL A 5 -1.33 -3.72 20.08
N ASN A 6 -0.19 -3.05 20.00
CA ASN A 6 0.87 -3.21 21.00
C ASN A 6 0.66 -2.24 22.17
N LYS A 7 1.32 -2.53 23.30
CA LYS A 7 1.22 -1.75 24.54
C LYS A 7 -0.22 -1.73 25.09
N CYS A 8 -0.87 -2.90 25.07
CA CYS A 8 -2.24 -3.05 25.59
C CYS A 8 -2.37 -2.91 27.09
N ASP A 9 -1.28 -2.68 27.81
CA ASP A 9 -1.20 -2.24 29.20
C ASP A 9 -1.46 -0.75 29.42
N ARG A 10 -1.56 0.04 28.33
CA ARG A 10 -1.76 1.49 28.40
C ARG A 10 -3.23 1.89 28.18
N ASP A 11 -3.57 3.02 28.75
CA ASP A 11 -4.89 3.65 28.52
C ASP A 11 -5.13 3.89 27.03
N GLY A 12 -6.37 3.65 26.58
CA GLY A 12 -6.77 3.82 25.20
C GLY A 12 -6.62 2.56 24.32
N ALA A 13 -5.90 1.53 24.75
CA ALA A 13 -5.75 0.31 23.97
C ALA A 13 -7.07 -0.36 23.62
N ASP A 14 -8.02 -0.40 24.59
CA ASP A 14 -9.35 -0.97 24.35
C ASP A 14 -10.17 -0.16 23.34
N ALA A 15 -10.01 1.15 23.31
CA ALA A 15 -10.65 2.00 22.30
C ALA A 15 -10.08 1.69 20.90
N ALA A 16 -8.75 1.62 20.76
CA ALA A 16 -8.10 1.28 19.51
C ALA A 16 -8.53 -0.10 18.97
N VAL A 17 -8.62 -1.10 19.84
CA VAL A 17 -9.10 -2.44 19.47
C VAL A 17 -10.54 -2.39 18.96
N ARG A 18 -11.43 -1.65 19.65
CA ARG A 18 -12.84 -1.50 19.21
C ARG A 18 -12.93 -0.79 17.86
N GLU A 19 -12.15 0.26 17.64
CA GLU A 19 -12.12 0.98 16.37
C GLU A 19 -11.66 0.08 15.21
N LEU A 20 -10.61 -0.73 15.42
CA LEU A 20 -10.15 -1.70 14.42
C LEU A 20 -11.20 -2.77 14.12
N HIS A 21 -11.90 -3.30 15.13
CA HIS A 21 -13.00 -4.23 14.90
C HIS A 21 -14.16 -3.59 14.11
N ASN A 22 -14.53 -2.35 14.43
CA ASN A 22 -15.53 -1.61 13.68
C ASN A 22 -15.12 -1.38 12.23
N MET A 23 -13.86 -1.00 11.99
CA MET A 23 -13.29 -0.83 10.65
C MET A 23 -13.36 -2.14 9.85
N ILE A 24 -13.02 -3.28 10.47
CA ILE A 24 -13.11 -4.60 9.83
C ILE A 24 -14.57 -4.95 9.51
N ALA A 25 -15.49 -4.66 10.42
CA ALA A 25 -16.91 -4.93 10.25
C ALA A 25 -17.55 -4.08 9.14
N THR A 26 -17.12 -2.82 8.99
CA THR A 26 -17.59 -1.92 7.93
C THR A 26 -16.94 -2.14 6.57
N GLY A 27 -15.90 -2.96 6.51
CA GLY A 27 -15.14 -3.25 5.28
C GLY A 27 -15.88 -4.06 4.20
N GLY A 28 -17.19 -4.27 4.35
CA GLY A 28 -18.04 -4.99 3.40
C GLY A 28 -18.08 -6.50 3.59
N ASP A 29 -19.02 -7.13 2.87
CA ASP A 29 -19.11 -8.58 2.83
C ASP A 29 -17.91 -9.16 2.08
N ARG A 30 -17.41 -10.28 2.59
CA ARG A 30 -16.28 -11.00 2.00
C ARG A 30 -16.78 -12.29 1.39
N GLU A 31 -16.15 -12.67 0.29
CA GLU A 31 -16.43 -13.93 -0.35
C GLU A 31 -16.03 -15.11 0.53
N PRO A 32 -16.74 -16.24 0.43
CA PRO A 32 -16.37 -17.47 1.13
C PRO A 32 -14.92 -17.86 0.83
N GLY A 33 -14.13 -18.09 1.87
CA GLY A 33 -12.72 -18.44 1.75
C GLY A 33 -11.74 -17.26 1.75
N GLU A 34 -12.22 -16.02 1.74
CA GLU A 34 -11.37 -14.86 1.94
C GLU A 34 -10.89 -14.74 3.40
N TRP A 35 -9.68 -14.21 3.55
CA TRP A 35 -9.12 -13.96 4.87
C TRP A 35 -9.86 -12.83 5.59
N ARG A 36 -10.31 -13.11 6.82
CA ARG A 36 -10.79 -12.06 7.73
C ARG A 36 -9.61 -11.53 8.55
N PRO A 37 -9.31 -10.23 8.49
CA PRO A 37 -8.30 -9.64 9.35
C PRO A 37 -8.59 -9.91 10.82
N VAL A 38 -7.56 -10.28 11.56
CA VAL A 38 -7.62 -10.55 13.00
C VAL A 38 -6.94 -9.42 13.73
N VAL A 39 -7.53 -8.96 14.82
CA VAL A 39 -6.92 -7.98 15.73
C VAL A 39 -6.33 -8.74 16.91
N VAL A 40 -5.02 -8.64 17.09
CA VAL A 40 -4.28 -9.25 18.19
C VAL A 40 -3.82 -8.16 19.16
N ARG A 41 -3.99 -8.42 20.43
CA ARG A 41 -3.51 -7.56 21.54
C ARG A 41 -2.14 -8.04 21.97
N ALA A 42 -1.19 -7.14 22.15
CA ALA A 42 0.15 -7.50 22.58
C ALA A 42 0.71 -6.51 23.61
N ILE A 43 1.57 -7.05 24.48
CA ILE A 43 2.42 -6.28 25.40
C ILE A 43 3.85 -6.81 25.19
N ALA A 44 4.55 -6.30 24.22
CA ALA A 44 5.84 -6.85 23.79
C ALA A 44 6.89 -6.89 24.92
N THR A 45 6.86 -5.92 25.84
CA THR A 45 7.78 -5.84 26.98
C THR A 45 7.55 -6.91 28.04
N ALA A 46 6.34 -7.48 28.11
CA ALA A 46 5.92 -8.49 29.07
C ALA A 46 5.59 -9.84 28.40
N ALA A 47 5.92 -9.99 27.12
CA ALA A 47 5.56 -11.14 26.27
C ALA A 47 4.05 -11.48 26.25
N GLY A 48 3.19 -10.56 26.69
CA GLY A 48 1.73 -10.75 26.69
C GLY A 48 1.18 -10.72 25.26
N GLY A 49 0.35 -11.72 24.88
CA GLY A 49 -0.28 -11.83 23.57
C GLY A 49 0.67 -12.25 22.43
N ILE A 50 1.91 -12.65 22.75
CA ILE A 50 2.88 -13.05 21.71
C ILE A 50 2.52 -14.43 21.14
N ASP A 51 2.09 -15.35 21.97
CA ASP A 51 1.69 -16.69 21.50
C ASP A 51 0.47 -16.62 20.58
N GLU A 52 -0.52 -15.80 20.92
CA GLU A 52 -1.69 -15.53 20.09
C GLU A 52 -1.31 -14.86 18.76
N LEU A 53 -0.31 -13.97 18.78
CA LEU A 53 0.21 -13.34 17.57
C LEU A 53 0.89 -14.37 16.66
N VAL A 54 1.73 -15.24 17.21
CA VAL A 54 2.40 -16.31 16.47
C VAL A 54 1.36 -17.25 15.85
N GLU A 55 0.37 -17.69 16.62
CA GLU A 55 -0.72 -18.53 16.12
C GLU A 55 -1.50 -17.85 14.97
N ALA A 56 -1.80 -16.55 15.11
CA ALA A 56 -2.49 -15.79 14.06
C ALA A 56 -1.64 -15.66 12.79
N ILE A 57 -0.32 -15.47 12.92
CA ILE A 57 0.62 -15.45 11.80
C ILE A 57 0.63 -16.81 11.08
N ASP A 58 0.70 -17.90 11.83
CA ASP A 58 0.74 -19.24 11.26
C ASP A 58 -0.57 -19.58 10.52
N LYS A 59 -1.72 -19.23 11.09
CA LYS A 59 -3.03 -19.37 10.44
C LYS A 59 -3.10 -18.56 9.13
N HIS A 60 -2.64 -17.32 9.17
CA HIS A 60 -2.61 -16.47 7.97
C HIS A 60 -1.68 -17.03 6.89
N ARG A 61 -0.50 -17.52 7.29
CA ARG A 61 0.46 -18.16 6.39
C ARG A 61 -0.13 -19.42 5.75
N ALA A 62 -0.77 -20.27 6.53
CA ALA A 62 -1.43 -21.47 6.02
C ALA A 62 -2.53 -21.11 5.00
N TRP A 63 -3.34 -20.09 5.30
CA TRP A 63 -4.34 -19.59 4.34
C TRP A 63 -3.71 -19.03 3.06
N LEU A 64 -2.64 -18.24 3.15
CA LEU A 64 -1.94 -17.73 1.96
C LEU A 64 -1.44 -18.84 1.04
N LEU A 65 -0.97 -19.95 1.62
CA LEU A 65 -0.49 -21.11 0.87
C LEU A 65 -1.65 -21.90 0.25
N SER A 66 -2.69 -22.21 1.02
CA SER A 66 -3.80 -23.05 0.58
C SER A 66 -4.73 -22.34 -0.42
N SER A 67 -4.93 -21.04 -0.28
CA SER A 67 -5.79 -20.24 -1.17
C SER A 67 -5.10 -19.82 -2.46
N GLY A 68 -3.77 -19.95 -2.57
CA GLY A 68 -2.98 -19.40 -3.67
C GLY A 68 -2.84 -17.87 -3.65
N GLU A 69 -3.41 -17.20 -2.63
CA GLU A 69 -3.36 -15.73 -2.55
C GLU A 69 -1.93 -15.21 -2.36
N GLY A 70 -1.09 -15.98 -1.67
CA GLY A 70 0.33 -15.66 -1.51
C GLY A 70 1.05 -15.51 -2.86
N GLU A 71 0.79 -16.40 -3.80
CA GLU A 71 1.35 -16.33 -5.15
C GLU A 71 0.76 -15.15 -5.93
N ARG A 72 -0.56 -15.00 -5.92
CA ARG A 72 -1.22 -13.85 -6.59
C ARG A 72 -0.68 -12.52 -6.10
N ARG A 73 -0.41 -12.37 -4.81
CA ARG A 73 0.17 -11.14 -4.23
C ARG A 73 1.61 -10.92 -4.70
N ARG A 74 2.43 -11.98 -4.78
CA ARG A 74 3.80 -11.89 -5.33
C ARG A 74 3.80 -11.42 -6.77
N VAL A 75 2.95 -12.02 -7.60
CA VAL A 75 2.82 -11.64 -9.02
C VAL A 75 2.37 -10.18 -9.16
N ARG A 76 1.35 -9.75 -8.42
CA ARG A 76 0.90 -8.34 -8.45
C ARG A 76 2.00 -7.37 -8.03
N ARG A 77 2.77 -7.71 -6.99
CA ARG A 77 3.89 -6.87 -6.53
C ARG A 77 4.99 -6.78 -7.60
N ALA A 78 5.38 -7.92 -8.16
CA ALA A 78 6.36 -7.95 -9.24
C ALA A 78 5.90 -7.14 -10.47
N ALA A 79 4.63 -7.24 -10.85
CA ALA A 79 4.07 -6.45 -11.93
C ALA A 79 4.12 -4.93 -11.65
N GLN A 80 3.82 -4.51 -10.42
CA GLN A 80 3.94 -3.11 -10.01
C GLN A 80 5.40 -2.63 -10.05
N GLU A 81 6.33 -3.44 -9.57
CA GLU A 81 7.75 -3.12 -9.58
C GLU A 81 8.27 -2.97 -11.01
N ILE A 82 7.96 -3.94 -11.90
CA ILE A 82 8.30 -3.86 -13.32
C ILE A 82 7.74 -2.57 -13.94
N ARG A 83 6.48 -2.26 -13.69
CA ARG A 83 5.84 -1.04 -14.21
C ARG A 83 6.54 0.22 -13.72
N SER A 84 6.88 0.29 -12.43
CA SER A 84 7.58 1.45 -11.86
C SER A 84 8.96 1.64 -12.47
N ILE A 85 9.72 0.54 -12.63
CA ILE A 85 11.05 0.56 -13.25
C ILE A 85 10.94 0.97 -14.72
N ALA A 86 9.98 0.41 -15.46
CA ALA A 86 9.78 0.73 -16.86
C ALA A 86 9.44 2.22 -17.07
N LEU A 87 8.55 2.78 -16.23
CA LEU A 87 8.23 4.20 -16.27
C LEU A 87 9.44 5.07 -15.94
N ALA A 88 10.22 4.70 -14.93
CA ALA A 88 11.45 5.43 -14.59
C ALA A 88 12.48 5.38 -15.73
N MET A 89 12.64 4.22 -16.37
CA MET A 89 13.53 4.07 -17.53
C MET A 89 13.06 4.89 -18.73
N LEU A 90 11.76 4.91 -19.01
CA LEU A 90 11.20 5.74 -20.08
C LEU A 90 11.39 7.23 -19.78
N SER A 91 11.09 7.67 -18.56
CA SER A 91 11.31 9.05 -18.14
C SER A 91 12.78 9.48 -18.27
N ALA A 92 13.70 8.59 -17.89
CA ALA A 92 15.14 8.84 -18.04
C ALA A 92 15.60 8.90 -19.51
N ARG A 93 15.01 8.08 -20.40
CA ARG A 93 15.34 8.08 -21.84
C ARG A 93 14.84 9.33 -22.56
N VAL A 94 13.70 9.86 -22.15
CA VAL A 94 13.10 11.08 -22.69
C VAL A 94 13.73 12.35 -22.08
N GLY A 95 14.59 12.19 -21.06
CA GLY A 95 15.20 13.33 -20.36
C GLY A 95 14.27 14.05 -19.40
N LEU A 96 13.12 13.45 -19.04
CA LEU A 96 12.15 14.01 -18.10
C LEU A 96 12.72 14.04 -16.67
N ARG A 97 13.52 15.07 -16.38
CA ARG A 97 14.02 15.35 -15.03
C ARG A 97 13.16 16.44 -14.40
N ALA A 98 12.98 16.34 -13.09
CA ALA A 98 12.20 17.35 -12.36
C ALA A 98 12.82 18.77 -12.42
N ASP A 99 14.10 18.85 -12.74
CA ASP A 99 14.90 20.07 -12.88
C ASP A 99 15.17 20.45 -14.35
N ASP A 100 14.42 19.87 -15.31
CA ASP A 100 14.54 20.21 -16.73
C ASP A 100 14.06 21.65 -16.97
N PRO A 101 14.91 22.55 -17.50
CA PRO A 101 14.53 23.93 -17.84
C PRO A 101 13.35 23.99 -18.83
N ARG A 102 13.28 23.07 -19.81
CA ARG A 102 12.19 22.96 -20.79
C ARG A 102 10.84 22.73 -20.10
N LEU A 103 10.81 21.85 -19.08
CA LEU A 103 9.59 21.60 -18.31
C LEU A 103 9.11 22.88 -17.60
N THR A 104 10.04 23.68 -17.05
CA THR A 104 9.71 24.93 -16.39
C THR A 104 9.17 25.97 -17.37
N GLU A 105 9.76 26.08 -18.56
CA GLU A 105 9.30 27.00 -19.62
C GLU A 105 7.90 26.63 -20.12
N LEU A 106 7.67 25.35 -20.42
CA LEU A 106 6.37 24.84 -20.85
C LEU A 106 5.31 24.98 -19.76
N ALA A 107 5.67 24.75 -18.49
CA ALA A 107 4.74 24.96 -17.37
C ALA A 107 4.33 26.44 -17.23
N ALA A 108 5.25 27.38 -17.47
CA ALA A 108 4.93 28.81 -17.49
C ALA A 108 3.99 29.16 -18.64
N ALA A 109 4.18 28.60 -19.85
CA ALA A 109 3.31 28.77 -20.98
C ALA A 109 1.88 28.23 -20.75
N VAL A 110 1.77 27.07 -20.12
CA VAL A 110 0.47 26.50 -19.71
C VAL A 110 -0.21 27.39 -18.66
N ALA A 111 0.54 27.86 -17.65
CA ALA A 111 0.00 28.77 -16.63
C ALA A 111 -0.46 30.11 -17.21
N ALA A 112 0.19 30.59 -18.23
CA ALA A 112 -0.22 31.79 -18.99
C ALA A 112 -1.39 31.55 -19.99
N GLY A 113 -1.82 30.30 -20.18
CA GLY A 113 -2.90 29.94 -21.09
C GLY A 113 -2.53 30.03 -22.59
N THR A 114 -1.23 30.06 -22.92
CA THR A 114 -0.75 30.15 -24.31
C THR A 114 -0.72 28.79 -25.01
N ILE A 115 -0.56 27.71 -24.26
CA ILE A 115 -0.67 26.33 -24.75
C ILE A 115 -1.45 25.49 -23.71
N ASP A 116 -2.03 24.38 -24.11
CA ASP A 116 -2.62 23.41 -23.18
C ASP A 116 -1.58 22.40 -22.68
N ALA A 117 -1.89 21.72 -21.56
CA ALA A 117 -0.97 20.79 -20.93
C ALA A 117 -0.66 19.55 -21.81
N TYR A 118 -1.57 19.15 -22.69
CA TYR A 118 -1.33 18.03 -23.58
C TYR A 118 -0.31 18.41 -24.68
N ALA A 119 -0.51 19.57 -25.31
CA ALA A 119 0.44 20.10 -26.29
C ALA A 119 1.83 20.32 -25.69
N ALA A 120 1.91 20.87 -24.47
CA ALA A 120 3.15 21.01 -23.75
C ALA A 120 3.84 19.66 -23.47
N ALA A 121 3.07 18.63 -23.12
CA ALA A 121 3.63 17.29 -22.89
C ALA A 121 4.17 16.65 -24.17
N VAL A 122 3.49 16.84 -25.32
CA VAL A 122 3.99 16.36 -26.62
C VAL A 122 5.30 17.06 -26.98
N GLU A 123 5.37 18.39 -26.83
CA GLU A 123 6.58 19.18 -27.13
C GLU A 123 7.77 18.82 -26.21
N LEU A 124 7.49 18.41 -24.97
CA LEU A 124 8.52 17.97 -24.03
C LEU A 124 9.13 16.62 -24.41
N ILE A 125 8.35 15.75 -25.08
CA ILE A 125 8.75 14.37 -25.42
C ILE A 125 9.48 14.30 -26.78
N ASP A 126 9.18 15.21 -27.68
CA ASP A 126 9.83 15.31 -29.01
C ASP A 126 11.24 15.94 -28.92
#